data_3bc8b4758d12dc1c0f391efe3a017f53
#
_entry.id   3bc8b4758d12dc1c0f391efe3a017f53
#
_cell.length_a   1.000
_cell.length_b   1.000
_cell.length_c   1.000
_cell.angle_alpha   90.00
_cell.angle_beta   90.00
_cell.angle_gamma   90.00
#
_symmetry.space_group_name_H-M   'P 1'
#
loop_
_entity.id
_entity.type
_entity.pdbx_description
1 polymer ?
#
loop_
_entity_poly.entity_id
_entity_poly.type
_entity_poly.pdbx_seq_one_letter_code
_entity_poly.pdbx_strand_id
1 'polypeptide(L)'
;MITLKEALKLSAGEVAELRNELEKKIFADKELGAYVEQLANLPLDKLGAGVPIAIKDNIQVKGWSVTCASKILQGYVAPYNATVVEKLLASGLAPFGRTNMDEFAMGSTTESSYYGKTLNPLNRERVPGGSSGGSAAAVAAGLAVAALGSDTGGSIRQPAAFCGCVGLKPTYGRVSRYGLGAYSSSLDQIGPITQNVEDAAILYDIIAGHDDRDSTSADVKFESISDKLDANKKLTICVIENYVNEASEETKKALLKAVDILKSAGHKIIYKNLENSKCDIATYYIIATAEASANLSRYDGVRYGRRAEAKNLKELYVNSRSEGFGEEVKRRILLGTFVLSSGYYDAYYIKAQKARAYAKAKYERILSECDLIFMPVAPRTAYKFGDLKDPLEAYLSDIYTISVNLAGLPAISVPVAKDADGLNVSAQLIAKAWDEKTLLEGALSLENLIKG
;
A
#
# COMPACT_ATOMS: atom_id res chain seq x y z
N MET A 1 -7.24 -14.83 15.68
CA MET A 1 -6.21 -13.75 15.77
C MET A 1 -6.82 -12.62 16.56
N ILE A 2 -6.03 -11.96 17.42
CA ILE A 2 -6.50 -10.77 18.15
C ILE A 2 -6.60 -9.59 17.20
N THR A 3 -7.69 -8.82 17.25
CA THR A 3 -7.89 -7.59 16.49
C THR A 3 -7.16 -6.41 17.14
N LEU A 4 -6.93 -5.31 16.42
CA LEU A 4 -6.35 -4.10 16.99
C LEU A 4 -7.25 -3.53 18.09
N LYS A 5 -8.57 -3.52 17.88
CA LYS A 5 -9.56 -3.08 18.85
C LYS A 5 -9.52 -3.87 20.17
N GLU A 6 -9.31 -5.18 20.08
CA GLU A 6 -9.16 -6.04 21.26
C GLU A 6 -7.79 -5.80 21.92
N ALA A 7 -6.71 -5.70 21.15
CA ALA A 7 -5.37 -5.50 21.66
C ALA A 7 -5.21 -4.17 22.41
N LEU A 8 -5.92 -3.13 22.00
CA LEU A 8 -5.94 -1.82 22.69
C LEU A 8 -6.59 -1.86 24.08
N LYS A 9 -7.31 -2.94 24.43
CA LYS A 9 -7.93 -3.12 25.77
C LYS A 9 -7.05 -3.94 26.73
N LEU A 10 -5.96 -4.50 26.24
CA LEU A 10 -5.06 -5.33 27.03
C LEU A 10 -4.30 -4.49 28.07
N SER A 11 -4.05 -5.08 29.22
CA SER A 11 -3.11 -4.54 30.20
C SER A 11 -1.67 -4.58 29.69
N ALA A 12 -0.78 -3.82 30.31
CA ALA A 12 0.63 -3.80 29.91
C ALA A 12 1.29 -5.20 29.98
N GLY A 13 0.89 -6.03 30.94
CA GLY A 13 1.36 -7.42 31.08
C GLY A 13 0.90 -8.28 29.90
N GLU A 14 -0.39 -8.22 29.55
CA GLU A 14 -0.95 -8.97 28.40
C GLU A 14 -0.37 -8.49 27.08
N VAL A 15 -0.10 -7.19 26.90
CA VAL A 15 0.61 -6.68 25.72
C VAL A 15 2.02 -7.26 25.62
N ALA A 16 2.74 -7.36 26.75
CA ALA A 16 4.09 -7.97 26.77
C ALA A 16 4.03 -9.46 26.38
N GLU A 17 3.05 -10.19 26.86
CA GLU A 17 2.81 -11.60 26.47
C GLU A 17 2.48 -11.72 24.98
N LEU A 18 1.56 -10.90 24.46
CA LEU A 18 1.21 -10.82 23.04
C LEU A 18 2.45 -10.59 22.16
N ARG A 19 3.31 -9.64 22.55
CA ARG A 19 4.57 -9.34 21.82
C ARG A 19 5.51 -10.54 21.79
N ASN A 20 5.67 -11.24 22.91
CA ASN A 20 6.49 -12.44 22.99
C ASN A 20 5.93 -13.60 22.16
N GLU A 21 4.61 -13.77 22.14
CA GLU A 21 3.96 -14.77 21.29
C GLU A 21 4.11 -14.47 19.80
N LEU A 22 3.91 -13.21 19.40
CA LEU A 22 4.11 -12.79 18.01
C LEU A 22 5.55 -13.00 17.56
N GLU A 23 6.54 -12.63 18.37
CA GLU A 23 7.96 -12.86 18.05
C GLU A 23 8.25 -14.34 17.83
N LYS A 24 7.75 -15.23 18.71
CA LYS A 24 7.86 -16.69 18.53
C LYS A 24 7.22 -17.16 17.23
N LYS A 25 6.00 -16.71 16.92
CA LYS A 25 5.28 -17.05 15.69
C LYS A 25 6.03 -16.57 14.44
N ILE A 26 6.54 -15.33 14.45
CA ILE A 26 7.33 -14.74 13.36
C ILE A 26 8.53 -15.65 13.04
N PHE A 27 9.31 -16.04 14.05
CA PHE A 27 10.49 -16.89 13.82
C PHE A 27 10.18 -18.37 13.62
N ALA A 28 9.00 -18.84 14.00
CA ALA A 28 8.53 -20.19 13.66
C ALA A 28 8.16 -20.33 12.18
N ASP A 29 7.65 -19.29 11.54
CA ASP A 29 7.28 -19.26 10.11
C ASP A 29 8.26 -18.42 9.26
N LYS A 30 9.54 -18.75 9.35
CA LYS A 30 10.60 -18.06 8.61
C LYS A 30 10.42 -18.08 7.09
N GLU A 31 9.84 -19.15 6.56
CA GLU A 31 9.66 -19.36 5.13
C GLU A 31 8.68 -18.34 4.51
N LEU A 32 7.75 -17.81 5.31
CA LEU A 32 6.83 -16.79 4.82
C LEU A 32 7.57 -15.54 4.30
N GLY A 33 8.68 -15.18 4.94
CA GLY A 33 9.49 -14.03 4.55
C GLY A 33 8.74 -12.70 4.66
N ALA A 34 7.79 -12.58 5.59
CA ALA A 34 7.00 -11.37 5.78
C ALA A 34 7.82 -10.21 6.40
N TYR A 35 8.83 -10.55 7.18
CA TYR A 35 9.70 -9.58 7.83
C TYR A 35 11.13 -9.64 7.27
N VAL A 36 11.77 -8.48 7.17
CA VAL A 36 13.17 -8.36 6.75
C VAL A 36 14.07 -9.16 7.71
N GLU A 37 13.79 -9.13 9.01
CA GLU A 37 14.55 -9.82 10.05
C GLU A 37 14.51 -11.36 9.86
N GLN A 38 13.39 -11.91 9.40
CA GLN A 38 13.31 -13.33 9.06
C GLN A 38 14.26 -13.69 7.91
N LEU A 39 14.24 -12.89 6.84
CA LEU A 39 15.04 -13.12 5.62
C LEU A 39 16.52 -12.85 5.85
N ALA A 40 16.84 -11.82 6.63
CA ALA A 40 18.22 -11.43 6.95
C ALA A 40 18.82 -12.19 8.13
N ASN A 41 18.02 -13.06 8.80
CA ASN A 41 18.40 -13.78 10.03
C ASN A 41 18.90 -12.85 11.15
N LEU A 42 18.15 -11.77 11.38
CA LEU A 42 18.42 -10.75 12.41
C LEU A 42 17.40 -10.85 13.55
N PRO A 43 17.73 -10.32 14.75
CA PRO A 43 16.74 -10.11 15.81
C PRO A 43 15.62 -9.17 15.32
N LEU A 44 14.41 -9.36 15.84
CA LEU A 44 13.29 -8.49 15.50
C LEU A 44 13.51 -7.09 16.04
N ASP A 45 13.41 -6.08 15.19
CA ASP A 45 13.47 -4.68 15.59
C ASP A 45 12.21 -4.29 16.38
N LYS A 46 12.39 -3.66 17.53
CA LYS A 46 11.29 -3.27 18.44
C LYS A 46 11.55 -1.88 19.03
N LEU A 47 10.50 -1.04 19.05
CA LEU A 47 10.56 0.28 19.68
C LEU A 47 9.33 0.47 20.58
N GLY A 48 9.55 0.81 21.86
CA GLY A 48 8.47 0.98 22.85
C GLY A 48 7.87 -0.35 23.34
N ALA A 49 6.87 -0.27 24.22
CA ALA A 49 6.23 -1.40 24.88
C ALA A 49 4.72 -1.53 24.58
N GLY A 50 4.18 -0.70 23.71
CA GLY A 50 2.75 -0.67 23.34
C GLY A 50 2.33 -1.83 22.45
N VAL A 51 1.06 -1.79 22.01
CA VAL A 51 0.47 -2.76 21.07
C VAL A 51 1.32 -2.84 19.80
N PRO A 52 1.76 -4.03 19.38
CA PRO A 52 2.74 -4.19 18.30
C PRO A 52 2.13 -3.91 16.93
N ILE A 53 2.73 -3.00 16.18
CA ILE A 53 2.37 -2.65 14.80
C ILE A 53 3.58 -2.91 13.89
N ALA A 54 3.39 -3.72 12.86
CA ALA A 54 4.41 -4.01 11.87
C ALA A 54 4.63 -2.82 10.93
N ILE A 55 5.89 -2.51 10.61
CA ILE A 55 6.26 -1.29 9.87
C ILE A 55 6.94 -1.66 8.55
N LYS A 56 6.39 -1.18 7.42
CA LYS A 56 7.03 -1.38 6.11
C LYS A 56 8.43 -0.76 6.08
N ASP A 57 9.40 -1.48 5.50
CA ASP A 57 10.84 -1.11 5.51
C ASP A 57 11.19 0.18 4.73
N ASN A 58 10.22 0.99 4.38
CA ASN A 58 10.42 2.35 3.85
C ASN A 58 9.92 3.46 4.79
N ILE A 59 9.50 3.12 6.01
CA ILE A 59 9.03 4.08 7.02
C ILE A 59 10.09 4.19 8.10
N GLN A 60 10.58 5.42 8.35
CA GLN A 60 11.66 5.70 9.30
C GLN A 60 11.23 5.42 10.74
N VAL A 61 11.96 4.53 11.40
CA VAL A 61 11.89 4.31 12.85
C VAL A 61 13.27 4.57 13.42
N LYS A 62 13.40 5.55 14.30
CA LYS A 62 14.69 5.98 14.85
C LYS A 62 15.47 4.81 15.45
N GLY A 63 16.72 4.67 15.04
CA GLY A 63 17.61 3.61 15.46
C GLY A 63 17.49 2.31 14.68
N TRP A 64 16.47 2.15 13.85
CA TRP A 64 16.33 0.97 12.99
C TRP A 64 17.12 1.12 11.68
N SER A 65 17.55 0.01 11.14
CA SER A 65 18.01 -0.05 9.75
C SER A 65 16.78 0.05 8.83
N VAL A 66 16.69 1.09 7.99
CA VAL A 66 15.56 1.29 7.04
C VAL A 66 16.15 1.27 5.64
N THR A 67 15.88 0.20 4.90
CA THR A 67 16.60 -0.08 3.64
C THR A 67 15.76 0.05 2.39
N CYS A 68 14.44 0.25 2.50
CA CYS A 68 13.51 0.15 1.36
C CYS A 68 13.69 -1.16 0.59
N ALA A 69 14.04 -2.25 1.27
CA ALA A 69 14.40 -3.55 0.69
C ALA A 69 15.46 -3.46 -0.41
N SER A 70 16.41 -2.52 -0.33
CA SER A 70 17.46 -2.24 -1.32
C SER A 70 18.85 -2.42 -0.76
N LYS A 71 19.76 -2.88 -1.60
CA LYS A 71 21.19 -3.00 -1.28
C LYS A 71 21.86 -1.62 -1.11
N ILE A 72 21.39 -0.59 -1.81
CA ILE A 72 21.97 0.76 -1.75
C ILE A 72 21.87 1.40 -0.35
N LEU A 73 20.84 1.03 0.43
CA LEU A 73 20.64 1.54 1.78
C LEU A 73 21.16 0.60 2.90
N GLN A 74 21.90 -0.46 2.55
CA GLN A 74 22.54 -1.28 3.58
C GLN A 74 23.50 -0.44 4.42
N GLY A 75 23.41 -0.60 5.76
CA GLY A 75 24.18 0.19 6.74
C GLY A 75 23.58 1.56 7.07
N TYR A 76 22.50 1.97 6.44
CA TYR A 76 21.76 3.17 6.86
C TYR A 76 20.95 2.89 8.12
N VAL A 77 21.07 3.76 9.11
CA VAL A 77 20.28 3.75 10.35
C VAL A 77 19.47 5.03 10.43
N ALA A 78 18.16 4.90 10.65
CA ALA A 78 17.25 6.03 10.71
C ALA A 78 17.56 6.97 11.88
N PRO A 79 17.84 8.28 11.64
CA PRO A 79 18.19 9.23 12.70
C PRO A 79 16.96 9.81 13.42
N TYR A 80 15.74 9.63 12.87
CA TYR A 80 14.49 10.17 13.40
C TYR A 80 13.31 9.24 13.10
N ASN A 81 12.18 9.48 13.77
CA ASN A 81 10.93 8.78 13.51
C ASN A 81 10.13 9.48 12.39
N ALA A 82 9.45 8.70 11.55
CA ALA A 82 8.38 9.21 10.73
C ALA A 82 7.23 9.74 11.61
N THR A 83 6.47 10.72 11.12
CA THR A 83 5.32 11.27 11.85
C THR A 83 4.33 10.21 12.27
N VAL A 84 4.04 9.24 11.39
CA VAL A 84 3.14 8.12 11.72
C VAL A 84 3.69 7.30 12.90
N VAL A 85 4.99 7.11 13.02
CA VAL A 85 5.62 6.39 14.13
C VAL A 85 5.50 7.17 15.44
N GLU A 86 5.69 8.49 15.41
CA GLU A 86 5.49 9.35 16.59
C GLU A 86 4.04 9.29 17.07
N LYS A 87 3.07 9.32 16.14
CA LYS A 87 1.64 9.19 16.45
C LYS A 87 1.28 7.82 17.00
N LEU A 88 1.84 6.72 16.47
CA LEU A 88 1.68 5.39 17.05
C LEU A 88 2.13 5.36 18.52
N LEU A 89 3.34 5.83 18.80
CA LEU A 89 3.92 5.84 20.14
C LEU A 89 3.09 6.69 21.12
N ALA A 90 2.59 7.84 20.66
CA ALA A 90 1.73 8.72 21.46
C ALA A 90 0.37 8.08 21.78
N SER A 91 -0.08 7.11 20.98
CA SER A 91 -1.37 6.42 21.14
C SER A 91 -1.26 5.04 21.81
N GLY A 92 -0.12 4.72 22.43
CA GLY A 92 0.09 3.44 23.10
C GLY A 92 0.35 2.25 22.15
N LEU A 93 0.61 2.51 20.88
CA LEU A 93 1.06 1.52 19.90
C LEU A 93 2.58 1.60 19.76
N ALA A 94 3.19 0.53 19.23
CA ALA A 94 4.64 0.49 19.14
C ALA A 94 5.12 -0.23 17.88
N PRO A 95 6.10 0.31 17.15
CA PRO A 95 6.74 -0.38 16.03
C PRO A 95 7.29 -1.75 16.44
N PHE A 96 7.03 -2.78 15.60
CA PHE A 96 7.38 -4.16 15.89
C PHE A 96 7.69 -4.94 14.62
N GLY A 97 8.96 -4.97 14.23
CA GLY A 97 9.47 -5.61 13.02
C GLY A 97 9.31 -4.79 11.74
N ARG A 98 10.26 -4.97 10.83
CA ARG A 98 10.28 -4.35 9.50
C ARG A 98 9.70 -5.31 8.48
N THR A 99 8.57 -4.97 7.88
CA THR A 99 7.97 -5.84 6.86
C THR A 99 8.65 -5.68 5.51
N ASN A 100 8.86 -6.83 4.83
CA ASN A 100 9.45 -6.90 3.51
C ASN A 100 8.59 -6.22 2.45
N MET A 101 9.22 -5.80 1.36
CA MET A 101 8.57 -5.02 0.30
C MET A 101 9.29 -5.16 -1.03
N ASP A 102 8.67 -4.77 -2.12
CA ASP A 102 9.38 -4.51 -3.37
C ASP A 102 10.39 -3.37 -3.21
N GLU A 103 11.55 -3.48 -3.83
CA GLU A 103 12.63 -2.50 -3.71
C GLU A 103 12.14 -1.08 -4.02
N PHE A 104 12.34 -0.13 -3.09
CA PHE A 104 11.85 1.25 -3.15
C PHE A 104 10.35 1.39 -3.48
N ALA A 105 9.53 0.42 -3.11
CA ALA A 105 8.10 0.35 -3.42
C ALA A 105 7.81 0.26 -4.94
N MET A 106 8.77 -0.20 -5.75
CA MET A 106 8.69 -0.33 -7.20
C MET A 106 8.42 -1.77 -7.61
N GLY A 107 7.18 -2.21 -7.43
CA GLY A 107 6.71 -3.55 -7.79
C GLY A 107 5.32 -3.82 -7.24
N SER A 108 4.76 -4.98 -7.62
CA SER A 108 3.41 -5.41 -7.29
C SER A 108 3.35 -6.87 -6.84
N THR A 109 4.52 -7.48 -6.53
CA THR A 109 4.62 -8.92 -6.20
C THR A 109 5.49 -9.24 -5.00
N THR A 110 6.28 -8.29 -4.51
CA THR A 110 7.29 -8.44 -3.45
C THR A 110 8.36 -9.51 -3.80
N GLU A 111 8.70 -9.61 -5.12
CA GLU A 111 9.79 -10.46 -5.63
C GLU A 111 11.11 -9.70 -5.77
N SER A 112 11.08 -8.35 -5.87
CA SER A 112 12.24 -7.52 -6.15
C SER A 112 13.05 -7.11 -4.92
N SER A 113 12.68 -7.58 -3.73
CA SER A 113 13.40 -7.30 -2.49
C SER A 113 14.83 -7.85 -2.52
N TYR A 114 15.80 -7.04 -2.07
CA TYR A 114 17.18 -7.47 -1.85
C TYR A 114 17.30 -8.66 -0.89
N TYR A 115 16.39 -8.79 0.06
CA TYR A 115 16.41 -9.86 1.08
C TYR A 115 15.80 -11.17 0.58
N GLY A 116 15.06 -11.15 -0.49
CA GLY A 116 14.31 -12.28 -1.03
C GLY A 116 12.81 -12.02 -1.04
N LYS A 117 12.07 -13.00 -1.56
CA LYS A 117 10.62 -12.88 -1.75
C LYS A 117 9.82 -13.13 -0.47
N THR A 118 8.64 -12.54 -0.40
CA THR A 118 7.59 -12.91 0.57
C THR A 118 6.60 -13.86 -0.09
N LEU A 119 6.11 -14.85 0.64
CA LEU A 119 5.11 -15.81 0.15
C LEU A 119 3.70 -15.35 0.54
N ASN A 120 2.69 -15.79 -0.23
CA ASN A 120 1.30 -15.55 0.14
C ASN A 120 0.86 -16.54 1.23
N PRO A 121 0.30 -16.10 2.37
CA PRO A 121 -0.10 -16.99 3.45
C PRO A 121 -1.24 -17.95 3.08
N LEU A 122 -2.07 -17.60 2.08
CA LEU A 122 -3.16 -18.46 1.60
C LEU A 122 -2.66 -19.60 0.69
N ASN A 123 -1.57 -19.36 -0.04
CA ASN A 123 -0.93 -20.34 -0.90
C ASN A 123 0.53 -19.94 -1.17
N ARG A 124 1.49 -20.73 -0.65
CA ARG A 124 2.94 -20.43 -0.72
C ARG A 124 3.53 -20.41 -2.14
N GLU A 125 2.81 -20.92 -3.14
CA GLU A 125 3.22 -20.86 -4.55
C GLU A 125 2.81 -19.53 -5.23
N ARG A 126 2.09 -18.67 -4.51
CA ARG A 126 1.55 -17.40 -5.03
C ARG A 126 2.26 -16.20 -4.41
N VAL A 127 2.25 -15.11 -5.16
CA VAL A 127 2.77 -13.82 -4.68
C VAL A 127 1.82 -13.23 -3.63
N PRO A 128 2.31 -12.53 -2.59
CA PRO A 128 1.47 -11.83 -1.63
C PRO A 128 0.90 -10.51 -2.19
N GLY A 129 1.29 -10.15 -3.43
CA GLY A 129 1.15 -8.79 -3.95
C GLY A 129 2.26 -7.86 -3.49
N GLY A 130 2.15 -6.60 -3.84
CA GLY A 130 3.16 -5.59 -3.53
C GLY A 130 2.69 -4.15 -3.85
N SER A 131 3.51 -3.24 -3.43
CA SER A 131 4.84 -3.38 -2.82
C SER A 131 4.81 -3.64 -1.30
N SER A 132 3.65 -3.58 -0.59
CA SER A 132 3.55 -3.86 0.85
C SER A 132 3.23 -5.34 1.12
N GLY A 133 3.81 -6.28 0.36
CA GLY A 133 3.50 -7.71 0.46
C GLY A 133 3.84 -8.31 1.83
N GLY A 134 4.96 -7.91 2.43
CA GLY A 134 5.32 -8.34 3.78
C GLY A 134 4.31 -7.88 4.84
N SER A 135 3.83 -6.62 4.74
CA SER A 135 2.82 -6.10 5.66
C SER A 135 1.49 -6.86 5.56
N ALA A 136 1.03 -7.12 4.32
CA ALA A 136 -0.20 -7.87 4.09
C ALA A 136 -0.08 -9.34 4.51
N ALA A 137 1.04 -9.98 4.17
CA ALA A 137 1.31 -11.37 4.56
C ALA A 137 1.41 -11.53 6.09
N ALA A 138 2.06 -10.58 6.80
CA ALA A 138 2.16 -10.62 8.25
C ALA A 138 0.79 -10.53 8.93
N VAL A 139 -0.07 -9.61 8.49
CA VAL A 139 -1.43 -9.46 9.02
C VAL A 139 -2.28 -10.69 8.72
N ALA A 140 -2.29 -11.16 7.48
CA ALA A 140 -3.11 -12.30 7.07
C ALA A 140 -2.68 -13.63 7.71
N ALA A 141 -1.37 -13.82 7.99
CA ALA A 141 -0.84 -14.98 8.69
C ALA A 141 -0.98 -14.91 10.22
N GLY A 142 -1.48 -13.79 10.79
CA GLY A 142 -1.53 -13.59 12.24
C GLY A 142 -0.18 -13.37 12.91
N LEU A 143 0.79 -12.90 12.15
CA LEU A 143 2.12 -12.51 12.62
C LEU A 143 2.20 -11.01 12.99
N ALA A 144 1.16 -10.26 12.74
CA ALA A 144 1.00 -8.88 13.16
C ALA A 144 -0.47 -8.63 13.54
N VAL A 145 -0.69 -7.79 14.55
CA VAL A 145 -2.04 -7.29 14.91
C VAL A 145 -2.57 -6.41 13.80
N ALA A 146 -1.74 -5.48 13.36
CA ALA A 146 -1.95 -4.59 12.22
C ALA A 146 -0.59 -4.16 11.66
N ALA A 147 -0.58 -3.57 10.47
CA ALA A 147 0.63 -3.09 9.83
C ALA A 147 0.42 -1.72 9.16
N LEU A 148 1.51 -0.96 9.02
CA LEU A 148 1.57 0.16 8.10
C LEU A 148 2.19 -0.28 6.77
N GLY A 149 1.56 0.15 5.69
CA GLY A 149 2.07 0.03 4.32
C GLY A 149 2.22 1.40 3.66
N SER A 150 2.66 1.41 2.40
CA SER A 150 2.64 2.60 1.55
C SER A 150 2.03 2.27 0.19
N ASP A 151 1.29 3.20 -0.40
CA ASP A 151 0.53 3.03 -1.64
C ASP A 151 0.82 4.19 -2.59
N THR A 152 1.45 3.88 -3.72
CA THR A 152 1.77 4.83 -4.79
C THR A 152 0.89 4.59 -6.02
N GLY A 153 0.50 3.33 -6.24
CA GLY A 153 -0.33 2.90 -7.36
C GLY A 153 -1.19 1.67 -7.05
N GLY A 154 -1.39 1.33 -5.76
CA GLY A 154 -2.13 0.14 -5.32
C GLY A 154 -1.42 -0.64 -4.22
N SER A 155 -0.24 -0.22 -3.81
CA SER A 155 0.69 -1.01 -2.99
C SER A 155 0.28 -1.26 -1.53
N ILE A 156 -0.89 -0.82 -1.09
CA ILE A 156 -1.61 -1.25 0.13
C ILE A 156 -2.77 -2.15 -0.26
N ARG A 157 -3.60 -1.68 -1.19
CA ARG A 157 -4.88 -2.30 -1.56
C ARG A 157 -4.71 -3.64 -2.25
N GLN A 158 -3.78 -3.74 -3.20
CA GLN A 158 -3.55 -4.94 -3.98
C GLN A 158 -2.95 -6.08 -3.12
N PRO A 159 -1.88 -5.89 -2.33
CA PRO A 159 -1.39 -6.96 -1.47
C PRO A 159 -2.38 -7.34 -0.36
N ALA A 160 -3.15 -6.39 0.18
CA ALA A 160 -4.25 -6.70 1.10
C ALA A 160 -5.31 -7.58 0.42
N ALA A 161 -5.68 -7.30 -0.83
CA ALA A 161 -6.60 -8.12 -1.61
C ALA A 161 -6.06 -9.53 -1.84
N PHE A 162 -4.80 -9.69 -2.19
CA PHE A 162 -4.21 -11.00 -2.48
C PHE A 162 -4.00 -11.86 -1.24
N CYS A 163 -3.72 -11.24 -0.10
CA CYS A 163 -3.55 -11.95 1.17
C CYS A 163 -4.85 -12.16 1.96
N GLY A 164 -5.95 -11.50 1.58
CA GLY A 164 -7.25 -11.65 2.25
C GLY A 164 -7.39 -10.82 3.52
N CYS A 165 -6.79 -9.64 3.55
CA CYS A 165 -6.95 -8.65 4.61
C CYS A 165 -7.47 -7.32 4.07
N VAL A 166 -7.72 -6.34 4.94
CA VAL A 166 -8.22 -5.01 4.59
C VAL A 166 -7.04 -4.06 4.39
N GLY A 167 -7.07 -3.29 3.30
CA GLY A 167 -6.05 -2.27 3.02
C GLY A 167 -6.67 -0.92 2.72
N LEU A 168 -6.39 0.09 3.54
CA LEU A 168 -6.90 1.46 3.38
C LEU A 168 -5.81 2.39 2.85
N LYS A 169 -6.06 3.00 1.70
CA LYS A 169 -5.32 4.14 1.19
C LYS A 169 -6.10 5.43 1.48
N PRO A 170 -5.64 6.28 2.41
CA PRO A 170 -6.30 7.57 2.66
C PRO A 170 -6.25 8.53 1.47
N THR A 171 -6.97 9.64 1.54
CA THR A 171 -6.83 10.77 0.63
C THR A 171 -5.37 11.24 0.62
N TYR A 172 -4.82 11.56 -0.57
CA TYR A 172 -3.47 12.10 -0.68
C TYR A 172 -3.32 13.38 0.17
N GLY A 173 -2.29 13.41 1.01
CA GLY A 173 -2.05 14.51 1.96
C GLY A 173 -2.80 14.40 3.30
N ARG A 174 -3.64 13.37 3.51
CA ARG A 174 -4.33 13.16 4.79
C ARG A 174 -3.40 12.60 5.88
N VAL A 175 -2.42 11.79 5.50
CA VAL A 175 -1.38 11.24 6.38
C VAL A 175 -0.03 11.80 5.95
N SER A 176 0.74 12.30 6.89
CA SER A 176 2.06 12.86 6.63
C SER A 176 2.99 11.81 6.00
N ARG A 177 3.77 12.25 5.01
CA ARG A 177 4.84 11.50 4.36
C ARG A 177 6.23 11.78 4.97
N TYR A 178 6.31 12.63 6.02
CA TYR A 178 7.58 12.88 6.70
C TYR A 178 8.14 11.57 7.28
N GLY A 179 9.35 11.21 6.86
CA GLY A 179 10.02 9.97 7.22
C GLY A 179 9.63 8.76 6.36
N LEU A 180 8.90 8.95 5.25
CA LEU A 180 8.69 7.92 4.23
C LEU A 180 9.82 7.95 3.20
N GLY A 181 10.41 6.79 2.90
CA GLY A 181 11.31 6.62 1.75
C GLY A 181 10.56 6.87 0.45
N ALA A 182 10.82 8.01 -0.20
CA ALA A 182 10.03 8.47 -1.34
C ALA A 182 10.27 7.64 -2.60
N TYR A 183 9.18 7.16 -3.21
CA TYR A 183 9.13 6.68 -4.58
C TYR A 183 8.63 7.79 -5.52
N SER A 184 7.35 8.17 -5.42
CA SER A 184 6.74 9.22 -6.21
C SER A 184 6.04 10.23 -5.30
N SER A 185 6.68 11.39 -5.11
CA SER A 185 6.28 12.35 -4.08
C SER A 185 4.86 12.88 -4.24
N SER A 186 4.32 12.92 -5.45
CA SER A 186 2.95 13.37 -5.72
C SER A 186 1.88 12.26 -5.66
N LEU A 187 2.29 11.01 -5.35
CA LEU A 187 1.41 9.84 -5.34
C LEU A 187 1.50 9.01 -4.06
N ASP A 188 2.69 8.97 -3.40
CA ASP A 188 2.93 8.15 -2.22
C ASP A 188 1.99 8.50 -1.07
N GLN A 189 1.45 7.46 -0.41
CA GLN A 189 0.62 7.59 0.77
C GLN A 189 0.88 6.44 1.74
N ILE A 190 1.02 6.74 3.04
CA ILE A 190 1.04 5.73 4.11
C ILE A 190 -0.40 5.40 4.49
N GLY A 191 -0.68 4.13 4.81
CA GLY A 191 -1.99 3.73 5.29
C GLY A 191 -2.01 2.36 5.97
N PRO A 192 -3.13 2.03 6.63
CA PRO A 192 -3.34 0.79 7.36
C PRO A 192 -3.48 -0.45 6.48
N ILE A 193 -2.95 -1.58 6.99
CA ILE A 193 -3.30 -2.94 6.57
C ILE A 193 -3.71 -3.69 7.83
N THR A 194 -4.95 -4.23 7.85
CA THR A 194 -5.59 -4.77 9.05
C THR A 194 -6.44 -6.00 8.75
N GLN A 195 -6.89 -6.70 9.79
CA GLN A 195 -7.74 -7.89 9.64
C GLN A 195 -9.20 -7.56 9.28
N ASN A 196 -9.66 -6.35 9.62
CA ASN A 196 -11.03 -5.91 9.43
C ASN A 196 -11.10 -4.38 9.24
N VAL A 197 -12.26 -3.89 8.82
CA VAL A 197 -12.50 -2.47 8.52
C VAL A 197 -12.47 -1.60 9.77
N GLU A 198 -12.94 -2.11 10.90
CA GLU A 198 -12.95 -1.37 12.16
C GLU A 198 -11.52 -1.05 12.64
N ASP A 199 -10.63 -2.02 12.58
CA ASP A 199 -9.21 -1.84 12.90
C ASP A 199 -8.53 -0.86 11.91
N ALA A 200 -8.93 -0.87 10.63
CA ALA A 200 -8.43 0.09 9.66
C ALA A 200 -8.85 1.52 10.00
N ALA A 201 -10.08 1.71 10.47
CA ALA A 201 -10.58 3.01 10.92
C ALA A 201 -9.84 3.51 12.17
N ILE A 202 -9.62 2.63 13.16
CA ILE A 202 -8.86 2.96 14.38
C ILE A 202 -7.43 3.38 14.04
N LEU A 203 -6.72 2.59 13.22
CA LEU A 203 -5.35 2.90 12.87
C LEU A 203 -5.25 4.15 11.98
N TYR A 204 -6.23 4.37 11.09
CA TYR A 204 -6.35 5.60 10.33
C TYR A 204 -6.51 6.82 11.23
N ASP A 205 -7.39 6.80 12.20
CA ASP A 205 -7.59 7.91 13.16
C ASP A 205 -6.29 8.27 13.89
N ILE A 206 -5.48 7.28 14.23
CA ILE A 206 -4.21 7.49 14.90
C ILE A 206 -3.18 8.19 13.99
N ILE A 207 -3.07 7.78 12.72
CA ILE A 207 -2.00 8.27 11.84
C ILE A 207 -2.37 9.51 11.02
N ALA A 208 -3.67 9.81 10.87
CA ALA A 208 -4.16 10.94 10.06
C ALA A 208 -3.92 12.31 10.71
N GLY A 209 -4.02 13.38 9.91
CA GLY A 209 -3.93 14.78 10.32
C GLY A 209 -2.72 15.53 9.75
N HIS A 210 -2.79 16.84 9.83
CA HIS A 210 -1.79 17.77 9.29
C HIS A 210 -0.40 17.64 9.97
N ASP A 211 0.65 17.91 9.20
CA ASP A 211 2.04 17.93 9.67
C ASP A 211 2.85 18.97 8.86
N ASP A 212 3.31 20.02 9.53
CA ASP A 212 4.10 21.11 8.92
C ASP A 212 5.43 20.64 8.31
N ARG A 213 5.93 19.45 8.69
CA ARG A 213 7.18 18.87 8.15
C ARG A 213 7.01 18.23 6.77
N ASP A 214 5.77 18.02 6.33
CA ASP A 214 5.45 17.53 4.99
C ASP A 214 4.68 18.59 4.21
N SER A 215 5.31 19.24 3.26
CA SER A 215 4.71 20.27 2.40
C SER A 215 3.51 19.79 1.57
N THR A 216 3.29 18.47 1.48
CA THR A 216 2.13 17.87 0.81
C THR A 216 1.01 17.48 1.78
N SER A 217 1.26 17.60 3.10
CA SER A 217 0.24 17.37 4.12
C SER A 217 -0.80 18.50 4.07
N ALA A 218 -2.06 18.12 3.86
CA ALA A 218 -3.13 19.09 3.68
C ALA A 218 -3.57 19.68 5.03
N ASP A 219 -3.70 20.99 5.09
CA ASP A 219 -4.30 21.70 6.22
C ASP A 219 -5.84 21.63 6.14
N VAL A 220 -6.36 20.42 6.27
CA VAL A 220 -7.79 20.13 6.31
C VAL A 220 -8.12 19.58 7.68
N LYS A 221 -9.12 20.19 8.35
CA LYS A 221 -9.57 19.76 9.66
C LYS A 221 -9.77 18.24 9.68
N PHE A 222 -9.18 17.60 10.67
CA PHE A 222 -9.34 16.17 10.92
C PHE A 222 -10.11 15.94 12.21
N GLU A 223 -11.08 15.04 12.16
CA GLU A 223 -11.81 14.53 13.32
C GLU A 223 -11.77 13.02 13.30
N SER A 224 -11.62 12.40 14.47
CA SER A 224 -11.74 10.94 14.64
C SER A 224 -13.11 10.46 14.17
N ILE A 225 -13.12 9.37 13.44
CA ILE A 225 -14.30 8.80 12.81
C ILE A 225 -14.59 7.35 13.23
N SER A 226 -13.62 6.63 13.79
CA SER A 226 -13.74 5.19 14.08
C SER A 226 -14.93 4.87 15.01
N ASP A 227 -15.17 5.73 16.01
CA ASP A 227 -16.30 5.57 16.95
C ASP A 227 -17.65 6.09 16.41
N LYS A 228 -17.67 6.68 15.20
CA LYS A 228 -18.82 7.34 14.59
C LYS A 228 -19.29 6.67 13.30
N LEU A 229 -18.80 5.47 13.01
CA LEU A 229 -19.16 4.74 11.79
C LEU A 229 -20.55 4.11 11.93
N ASP A 230 -21.39 4.31 10.93
CA ASP A 230 -22.70 3.66 10.82
C ASP A 230 -22.70 2.64 9.66
N ALA A 231 -22.56 1.37 10.00
CA ALA A 231 -22.61 0.26 9.04
C ALA A 231 -24.00 0.07 8.39
N ASN A 232 -25.06 0.67 8.95
CA ASN A 232 -26.44 0.54 8.44
C ASN A 232 -26.84 1.69 7.52
N LYS A 233 -26.00 2.73 7.39
CA LYS A 233 -26.24 3.86 6.51
C LYS A 233 -26.42 3.38 5.06
N LYS A 234 -27.52 3.79 4.43
CA LYS A 234 -27.79 3.45 3.03
C LYS A 234 -27.09 4.44 2.12
N LEU A 235 -26.34 3.90 1.17
CA LEU A 235 -25.47 4.65 0.26
C LEU A 235 -25.88 4.38 -1.19
N THR A 236 -25.61 5.35 -2.05
CA THR A 236 -25.63 5.16 -3.52
C THR A 236 -24.24 4.70 -3.95
N ILE A 237 -24.14 3.49 -4.49
CA ILE A 237 -22.89 2.85 -4.91
C ILE A 237 -22.87 2.73 -6.43
N CYS A 238 -21.86 3.30 -7.07
CA CYS A 238 -21.64 3.21 -8.51
C CYS A 238 -20.70 2.06 -8.84
N VAL A 239 -21.20 1.03 -9.51
CA VAL A 239 -20.40 -0.09 -10.02
C VAL A 239 -19.77 0.31 -11.34
N ILE A 240 -18.45 0.16 -11.48
CA ILE A 240 -17.75 0.35 -12.74
C ILE A 240 -17.87 -0.94 -13.57
N GLU A 241 -18.89 -0.97 -14.41
CA GLU A 241 -19.35 -2.17 -15.10
C GLU A 241 -18.30 -2.78 -16.03
N ASN A 242 -17.63 -1.96 -16.84
CA ASN A 242 -16.60 -2.45 -17.75
C ASN A 242 -15.41 -3.07 -16.98
N TYR A 243 -15.00 -2.53 -15.82
CA TYR A 243 -13.91 -3.11 -15.04
C TYR A 243 -14.31 -4.44 -14.38
N VAL A 244 -15.55 -4.55 -13.91
CA VAL A 244 -16.07 -5.82 -13.38
C VAL A 244 -16.16 -6.87 -14.50
N ASN A 245 -16.58 -6.47 -15.71
CA ASN A 245 -16.71 -7.36 -16.86
C ASN A 245 -15.36 -7.81 -17.47
N GLU A 246 -14.32 -6.99 -17.36
CA GLU A 246 -12.94 -7.28 -17.84
C GLU A 246 -12.14 -8.15 -16.86
N ALA A 247 -12.58 -8.31 -15.62
CA ALA A 247 -11.95 -9.19 -14.65
C ALA A 247 -12.13 -10.67 -15.00
N SER A 248 -11.30 -11.56 -14.41
CA SER A 248 -11.47 -13.01 -14.58
C SER A 248 -12.87 -13.45 -14.17
N GLU A 249 -13.39 -14.51 -14.80
CA GLU A 249 -14.76 -14.98 -14.55
C GLU A 249 -15.07 -15.25 -13.06
N GLU A 250 -14.10 -15.78 -12.32
CA GLU A 250 -14.25 -16.02 -10.88
C GLU A 250 -14.31 -14.70 -10.10
N THR A 251 -13.41 -13.76 -10.41
CA THR A 251 -13.40 -12.43 -9.81
C THR A 251 -14.70 -11.69 -10.12
N LYS A 252 -15.14 -11.69 -11.39
CA LYS A 252 -16.39 -11.09 -11.83
C LYS A 252 -17.59 -11.66 -11.07
N LYS A 253 -17.71 -12.99 -11.02
CA LYS A 253 -18.81 -13.68 -10.31
C LYS A 253 -18.87 -13.30 -8.84
N ALA A 254 -17.71 -13.26 -8.15
CA ALA A 254 -17.61 -12.89 -6.76
C ALA A 254 -18.04 -11.43 -6.52
N LEU A 255 -17.59 -10.51 -7.36
CA LEU A 255 -17.94 -9.09 -7.27
C LEU A 255 -19.43 -8.84 -7.55
N LEU A 256 -20.01 -9.48 -8.56
CA LEU A 256 -21.45 -9.35 -8.85
C LEU A 256 -22.29 -9.88 -7.68
N LYS A 257 -21.89 -10.98 -7.05
CA LYS A 257 -22.54 -11.47 -5.82
C LYS A 257 -22.48 -10.46 -4.69
N ALA A 258 -21.33 -9.80 -4.50
CA ALA A 258 -21.19 -8.75 -3.47
C ALA A 258 -22.09 -7.55 -3.78
N VAL A 259 -22.24 -7.16 -5.05
CA VAL A 259 -23.18 -6.12 -5.49
C VAL A 259 -24.64 -6.50 -5.18
N ASP A 260 -25.04 -7.75 -5.46
CA ASP A 260 -26.39 -8.25 -5.16
C ASP A 260 -26.69 -8.25 -3.65
N ILE A 261 -25.69 -8.59 -2.83
CA ILE A 261 -25.77 -8.53 -1.37
C ILE A 261 -25.99 -7.07 -0.90
N LEU A 262 -25.21 -6.12 -1.39
CA LEU A 262 -25.37 -4.69 -1.09
C LEU A 262 -26.74 -4.18 -1.52
N LYS A 263 -27.20 -4.54 -2.70
CA LYS A 263 -28.54 -4.19 -3.20
C LYS A 263 -29.64 -4.76 -2.31
N SER A 264 -29.56 -6.02 -1.91
CA SER A 264 -30.51 -6.69 -1.02
C SER A 264 -30.54 -6.07 0.37
N ALA A 265 -29.43 -5.52 0.84
CA ALA A 265 -29.31 -4.78 2.08
C ALA A 265 -29.88 -3.34 2.00
N GLY A 266 -30.36 -2.90 0.81
CA GLY A 266 -31.03 -1.61 0.62
C GLY A 266 -30.11 -0.46 0.15
N HIS A 267 -28.88 -0.74 -0.27
CA HIS A 267 -28.07 0.25 -0.96
C HIS A 267 -28.62 0.50 -2.38
N LYS A 268 -28.53 1.73 -2.86
CA LYS A 268 -28.89 2.07 -4.24
C LYS A 268 -27.69 1.76 -5.15
N ILE A 269 -27.86 0.87 -6.12
CA ILE A 269 -26.82 0.51 -7.09
C ILE A 269 -27.07 1.24 -8.40
N ILE A 270 -26.06 1.91 -8.92
CA ILE A 270 -26.04 2.48 -10.27
C ILE A 270 -24.83 1.92 -11.03
N TYR A 271 -24.87 1.90 -12.34
CA TYR A 271 -23.82 1.35 -13.18
C TYR A 271 -23.27 2.44 -14.12
N LYS A 272 -21.96 2.49 -14.26
CA LYS A 272 -21.26 3.37 -15.20
C LYS A 272 -20.01 2.68 -15.76
N ASN A 273 -19.55 3.19 -16.89
CA ASN A 273 -18.27 2.80 -17.46
C ASN A 273 -17.21 3.87 -17.18
N LEU A 274 -15.97 3.43 -16.95
CA LEU A 274 -14.81 4.28 -16.82
C LEU A 274 -13.87 4.03 -18.00
N GLU A 275 -13.72 5.02 -18.87
CA GLU A 275 -12.94 4.91 -20.10
C GLU A 275 -11.44 5.21 -19.86
N ASN A 276 -10.59 4.74 -20.79
CA ASN A 276 -9.17 5.09 -20.93
C ASN A 276 -8.22 4.61 -19.80
N SER A 277 -8.48 3.44 -19.20
CA SER A 277 -7.58 2.84 -18.21
C SER A 277 -6.12 2.67 -18.69
N LYS A 278 -5.91 2.33 -19.97
CA LYS A 278 -4.57 2.23 -20.57
C LYS A 278 -3.82 3.57 -20.59
N CYS A 279 -4.56 4.70 -20.80
CA CYS A 279 -3.97 6.03 -20.72
C CYS A 279 -3.56 6.37 -19.28
N ASP A 280 -4.34 5.96 -18.29
CA ASP A 280 -4.05 6.17 -16.88
C ASP A 280 -2.76 5.42 -16.46
N ILE A 281 -2.54 4.20 -16.98
CA ILE A 281 -1.28 3.44 -16.76
C ILE A 281 -0.08 4.20 -17.32
N ALA A 282 -0.15 4.62 -18.58
CA ALA A 282 0.94 5.38 -19.22
C ALA A 282 1.21 6.69 -18.45
N THR A 283 0.16 7.39 -18.04
CA THR A 283 0.23 8.63 -17.24
C THR A 283 0.95 8.39 -15.91
N TYR A 284 0.57 7.32 -15.19
CA TYR A 284 1.18 6.95 -13.92
C TYR A 284 2.68 6.66 -14.08
N TYR A 285 3.05 5.80 -15.02
CA TYR A 285 4.46 5.42 -15.18
C TYR A 285 5.35 6.58 -15.63
N ILE A 286 4.84 7.50 -16.44
CA ILE A 286 5.58 8.73 -16.81
C ILE A 286 5.82 9.60 -15.56
N ILE A 287 4.79 9.87 -14.77
CA ILE A 287 4.90 10.72 -13.57
C ILE A 287 5.75 10.02 -12.51
N ALA A 288 5.44 8.76 -12.18
CA ALA A 288 6.11 8.04 -11.13
C ALA A 288 7.59 7.82 -11.41
N THR A 289 7.97 7.48 -12.65
CA THR A 289 9.39 7.31 -13.01
C THR A 289 10.15 8.64 -13.04
N ALA A 290 9.53 9.72 -13.51
CA ALA A 290 10.12 11.05 -13.46
C ALA A 290 10.45 11.46 -12.01
N GLU A 291 9.50 11.32 -11.11
CA GLU A 291 9.68 11.62 -9.68
C GLU A 291 10.67 10.65 -9.01
N ALA A 292 10.63 9.36 -9.35
CA ALA A 292 11.59 8.37 -8.86
C ALA A 292 13.03 8.73 -9.24
N SER A 293 13.29 9.12 -10.49
CA SER A 293 14.64 9.49 -10.92
C SER A 293 15.17 10.68 -10.12
N ALA A 294 14.34 11.66 -9.82
CA ALA A 294 14.68 12.80 -8.97
C ALA A 294 14.87 12.39 -7.50
N ASN A 295 13.93 11.64 -6.93
CA ASN A 295 13.98 11.22 -5.52
C ASN A 295 15.17 10.30 -5.21
N LEU A 296 15.48 9.34 -6.09
CA LEU A 296 16.56 8.38 -5.88
C LEU A 296 17.95 8.94 -6.25
N SER A 297 18.04 10.16 -6.77
CA SER A 297 19.32 10.82 -7.06
C SER A 297 20.17 11.06 -5.81
N ARG A 298 19.51 11.16 -4.63
CA ARG A 298 20.16 11.34 -3.32
C ARG A 298 20.97 10.14 -2.83
N TYR A 299 20.70 8.95 -3.37
CA TYR A 299 21.38 7.71 -3.00
C TYR A 299 22.60 7.48 -3.90
N ASP A 300 23.69 8.09 -3.54
CA ASP A 300 24.93 8.19 -4.32
C ASP A 300 26.13 7.44 -3.71
N GLY A 301 25.95 6.84 -2.52
CA GLY A 301 27.00 6.15 -1.80
C GLY A 301 27.97 7.10 -1.06
N VAL A 302 27.67 8.40 -1.00
CA VAL A 302 28.53 9.41 -0.34
C VAL A 302 28.04 9.75 1.06
N ARG A 303 26.75 10.08 1.20
CA ARG A 303 26.19 10.62 2.45
C ARG A 303 25.79 9.52 3.43
N TYR A 304 25.20 8.44 2.94
CA TYR A 304 24.68 7.34 3.73
C TYR A 304 24.42 6.11 2.85
N GLY A 305 24.21 4.96 3.50
CA GLY A 305 24.00 3.69 2.80
C GLY A 305 25.32 3.04 2.34
N ARG A 306 25.18 2.08 1.44
CA ARG A 306 26.32 1.35 0.89
C ARG A 306 27.21 2.23 0.01
N ARG A 307 28.50 2.18 0.27
CA ARG A 307 29.52 2.83 -0.54
C ARG A 307 30.37 1.74 -1.22
N ALA A 308 30.41 1.74 -2.55
CA ALA A 308 31.28 0.83 -3.31
C ALA A 308 32.73 1.28 -3.29
N GLU A 309 33.64 0.34 -3.51
CA GLU A 309 35.04 0.66 -3.77
C GLU A 309 35.20 1.34 -5.13
N ALA A 310 36.04 2.37 -5.19
CA ALA A 310 36.24 3.16 -6.39
C ALA A 310 37.61 3.87 -6.36
N LYS A 311 38.22 4.07 -7.52
CA LYS A 311 39.49 4.79 -7.68
C LYS A 311 39.32 6.30 -7.75
N ASN A 312 38.14 6.78 -8.08
CA ASN A 312 37.83 8.20 -8.23
C ASN A 312 36.33 8.46 -7.98
N LEU A 313 35.94 9.72 -7.89
CA LEU A 313 34.57 10.14 -7.59
C LEU A 313 33.54 9.64 -8.61
N LYS A 314 33.88 9.64 -9.90
CA LYS A 314 32.98 9.16 -10.96
C LYS A 314 32.69 7.66 -10.81
N GLU A 315 33.74 6.87 -10.59
CA GLU A 315 33.60 5.43 -10.33
C GLU A 315 32.79 5.18 -9.05
N LEU A 316 32.98 5.98 -7.98
CA LEU A 316 32.20 5.85 -6.77
C LEU A 316 30.71 5.96 -7.03
N TYR A 317 30.26 6.97 -7.72
CA TYR A 317 28.84 7.14 -8.07
C TYR A 317 28.34 5.99 -8.96
N VAL A 318 29.09 5.65 -10.01
CA VAL A 318 28.69 4.60 -10.94
C VAL A 318 28.59 3.25 -10.22
N ASN A 319 29.65 2.84 -9.52
CA ASN A 319 29.69 1.53 -8.86
C ASN A 319 28.65 1.43 -7.75
N SER A 320 28.54 2.46 -6.86
CA SER A 320 27.58 2.44 -5.76
C SER A 320 26.14 2.26 -6.27
N ARG A 321 25.76 2.99 -7.32
CA ARG A 321 24.41 2.94 -7.87
C ARG A 321 24.15 1.68 -8.71
N SER A 322 25.12 1.27 -9.53
CA SER A 322 24.99 0.07 -10.38
C SER A 322 24.88 -1.21 -9.58
N GLU A 323 25.67 -1.34 -8.50
CA GLU A 323 25.66 -2.50 -7.62
C GLU A 323 24.57 -2.44 -6.56
N GLY A 324 24.15 -1.22 -6.17
CA GLY A 324 23.24 -0.96 -5.07
C GLY A 324 21.76 -1.05 -5.43
N PHE A 325 21.38 -0.67 -6.66
CA PHE A 325 19.99 -0.75 -7.13
C PHE A 325 19.73 -2.02 -7.92
N GLY A 326 18.56 -2.60 -7.72
CA GLY A 326 18.02 -3.71 -8.51
C GLY A 326 17.60 -3.28 -9.93
N GLU A 327 17.30 -4.25 -10.77
CA GLU A 327 17.04 -4.03 -12.20
C GLU A 327 15.80 -3.16 -12.47
N GLU A 328 14.70 -3.39 -11.75
CA GLU A 328 13.48 -2.60 -11.94
C GLU A 328 13.68 -1.14 -11.53
N VAL A 329 14.37 -0.89 -10.42
CA VAL A 329 14.69 0.46 -9.95
C VAL A 329 15.58 1.18 -10.96
N LYS A 330 16.61 0.53 -11.49
CA LYS A 330 17.48 1.09 -12.55
C LYS A 330 16.68 1.44 -13.79
N ARG A 331 15.77 0.56 -14.23
CA ARG A 331 14.89 0.79 -15.39
C ARG A 331 14.04 2.05 -15.19
N ARG A 332 13.40 2.19 -14.03
CA ARG A 332 12.56 3.37 -13.71
C ARG A 332 13.37 4.66 -13.59
N ILE A 333 14.57 4.62 -13.03
CA ILE A 333 15.47 5.77 -13.00
C ILE A 333 15.86 6.21 -14.42
N LEU A 334 16.22 5.28 -15.29
CA LEU A 334 16.58 5.59 -16.69
C LEU A 334 15.39 6.16 -17.45
N LEU A 335 14.22 5.54 -17.34
CA LEU A 335 13.00 6.02 -17.98
C LEU A 335 12.62 7.43 -17.49
N GLY A 336 12.68 7.68 -16.18
CA GLY A 336 12.41 9.00 -15.61
C GLY A 336 13.41 10.06 -16.05
N THR A 337 14.69 9.70 -16.13
CA THR A 337 15.74 10.60 -16.65
C THR A 337 15.47 10.97 -18.10
N PHE A 338 15.04 10.01 -18.92
CA PHE A 338 14.65 10.26 -20.31
C PHE A 338 13.45 11.21 -20.40
N VAL A 339 12.39 10.93 -19.64
CA VAL A 339 11.16 11.74 -19.62
C VAL A 339 11.42 13.19 -19.19
N LEU A 340 12.37 13.41 -18.28
CA LEU A 340 12.72 14.75 -17.79
C LEU A 340 13.79 15.46 -18.64
N SER A 341 14.35 14.80 -19.66
CA SER A 341 15.40 15.38 -20.50
C SER A 341 14.85 16.45 -21.44
N SER A 342 15.76 17.36 -21.87
CA SER A 342 15.44 18.43 -22.82
C SER A 342 14.84 17.87 -24.10
N GLY A 343 13.76 18.48 -24.59
CA GLY A 343 13.01 18.05 -25.76
C GLY A 343 11.93 17.00 -25.50
N TYR A 344 11.97 16.28 -24.37
CA TYR A 344 10.97 15.26 -24.01
C TYR A 344 10.06 15.69 -22.86
N TYR A 345 10.48 16.63 -22.03
CA TYR A 345 9.76 17.10 -20.85
C TYR A 345 8.32 17.54 -21.19
N ASP A 346 8.13 18.41 -22.17
CA ASP A 346 6.80 18.89 -22.56
C ASP A 346 5.97 17.80 -23.23
N ALA A 347 6.61 16.97 -24.07
CA ALA A 347 5.93 15.92 -24.82
C ALA A 347 5.41 14.77 -23.93
N TYR A 348 6.11 14.48 -22.85
CA TYR A 348 5.77 13.38 -21.94
C TYR A 348 5.29 13.87 -20.58
N TYR A 349 6.12 14.57 -19.80
CA TYR A 349 5.80 14.90 -18.40
C TYR A 349 4.63 15.89 -18.30
N ILE A 350 4.67 16.99 -19.02
CA ILE A 350 3.57 17.99 -19.01
C ILE A 350 2.29 17.38 -19.57
N LYS A 351 2.39 16.57 -20.61
CA LYS A 351 1.23 15.86 -21.18
C LYS A 351 0.63 14.87 -20.17
N ALA A 352 1.47 14.14 -19.43
CA ALA A 352 1.02 13.23 -18.37
C ALA A 352 0.35 13.98 -17.21
N GLN A 353 0.84 15.16 -16.80
CA GLN A 353 0.16 15.98 -15.80
C GLN A 353 -1.24 16.45 -16.25
N LYS A 354 -1.40 16.80 -17.54
CA LYS A 354 -2.73 17.12 -18.11
C LYS A 354 -3.65 15.88 -18.12
N ALA A 355 -3.10 14.71 -18.48
CA ALA A 355 -3.86 13.45 -18.45
C ALA A 355 -4.26 13.05 -17.02
N ARG A 356 -3.39 13.30 -16.02
CA ARG A 356 -3.72 13.13 -14.59
C ARG A 356 -4.92 14.00 -14.17
N ALA A 357 -4.94 15.27 -14.57
CA ALA A 357 -6.09 16.15 -14.27
C ALA A 357 -7.38 15.64 -14.91
N TYR A 358 -7.31 15.09 -16.13
CA TYR A 358 -8.45 14.47 -16.79
C TYR A 358 -8.91 13.19 -16.06
N ALA A 359 -7.97 12.32 -15.64
CA ALA A 359 -8.30 11.14 -14.85
C ALA A 359 -9.04 11.52 -13.56
N LYS A 360 -8.55 12.52 -12.82
CA LYS A 360 -9.21 13.06 -11.62
C LYS A 360 -10.64 13.52 -11.92
N ALA A 361 -10.83 14.33 -12.96
CA ALA A 361 -12.15 14.86 -13.33
C ALA A 361 -13.18 13.75 -13.69
N LYS A 362 -12.72 12.62 -14.28
CA LYS A 362 -13.60 11.45 -14.54
C LYS A 362 -14.18 10.90 -13.23
N TYR A 363 -13.33 10.69 -12.22
CA TYR A 363 -13.77 10.19 -10.92
C TYR A 363 -14.67 11.18 -10.19
N GLU A 364 -14.31 12.46 -10.16
CA GLU A 364 -15.12 13.52 -9.54
C GLU A 364 -16.52 13.60 -10.14
N ARG A 365 -16.64 13.47 -11.48
CA ARG A 365 -17.95 13.43 -12.16
C ARG A 365 -18.79 12.22 -11.73
N ILE A 366 -18.22 11.03 -11.63
CA ILE A 366 -18.95 9.84 -11.16
C ILE A 366 -19.37 10.04 -9.70
N LEU A 367 -18.45 10.48 -8.85
CA LEU A 367 -18.71 10.72 -7.42
C LEU A 367 -19.66 11.89 -7.15
N SER A 368 -19.94 12.76 -8.12
CA SER A 368 -21.03 13.76 -8.00
C SER A 368 -22.43 13.14 -7.99
N GLU A 369 -22.58 11.91 -8.49
CA GLU A 369 -23.85 11.20 -8.63
C GLU A 369 -24.00 10.02 -7.64
N CYS A 370 -22.94 9.69 -6.89
CA CYS A 370 -22.94 8.60 -5.91
C CYS A 370 -22.08 8.93 -4.68
N ASP A 371 -22.23 8.13 -3.64
CA ASP A 371 -21.43 8.22 -2.43
C ASP A 371 -20.12 7.44 -2.58
N LEU A 372 -20.17 6.27 -3.21
CA LEU A 372 -19.04 5.37 -3.41
C LEU A 372 -18.97 4.83 -4.84
N ILE A 373 -17.75 4.58 -5.30
CA ILE A 373 -17.48 3.75 -6.48
C ILE A 373 -17.09 2.35 -6.00
N PHE A 374 -17.61 1.32 -6.67
CA PHE A 374 -17.29 -0.10 -6.48
C PHE A 374 -16.65 -0.66 -7.74
N MET A 375 -15.49 -1.32 -7.59
CA MET A 375 -14.79 -1.95 -8.70
C MET A 375 -13.81 -3.03 -8.21
N PRO A 376 -13.19 -3.85 -9.10
CA PRO A 376 -12.12 -4.78 -8.72
C PRO A 376 -10.91 -4.05 -8.11
N VAL A 377 -10.12 -4.76 -7.27
CA VAL A 377 -8.78 -4.33 -6.87
C VAL A 377 -7.74 -4.75 -7.90
N ALA A 378 -7.86 -5.97 -8.42
CA ALA A 378 -6.99 -6.56 -9.43
C ALA A 378 -7.81 -7.34 -10.46
N PRO A 379 -7.26 -7.59 -11.68
CA PRO A 379 -7.97 -8.34 -12.73
C PRO A 379 -8.29 -9.79 -12.34
N ARG A 380 -7.51 -10.39 -11.44
CA ARG A 380 -7.65 -11.77 -10.97
C ARG A 380 -7.05 -11.92 -9.56
N THR A 381 -7.17 -13.09 -8.97
CA THR A 381 -6.54 -13.47 -7.71
C THR A 381 -5.01 -13.56 -7.84
N ALA A 382 -4.31 -13.82 -6.72
CA ALA A 382 -2.86 -13.79 -6.64
C ALA A 382 -2.16 -14.65 -7.72
N TYR A 383 -1.17 -14.07 -8.40
CA TYR A 383 -0.37 -14.73 -9.45
C TYR A 383 0.58 -15.77 -8.85
N LYS A 384 1.02 -16.74 -9.66
CA LYS A 384 2.18 -17.58 -9.31
C LYS A 384 3.47 -16.76 -9.45
N PHE A 385 4.49 -17.14 -8.71
CA PHE A 385 5.81 -16.57 -8.86
C PHE A 385 6.30 -16.73 -10.30
N GLY A 386 6.79 -15.63 -10.90
CA GLY A 386 7.29 -15.62 -12.26
C GLY A 386 6.24 -15.63 -13.38
N ASP A 387 4.93 -15.53 -13.07
CA ASP A 387 3.88 -15.40 -14.09
C ASP A 387 4.00 -14.05 -14.85
N LEU A 388 4.31 -12.98 -14.15
CA LEU A 388 4.44 -11.63 -14.71
C LEU A 388 5.88 -11.36 -15.19
N LYS A 389 6.31 -12.03 -16.27
CA LYS A 389 7.66 -11.89 -16.84
C LYS A 389 7.83 -10.64 -17.67
N ASP A 390 6.80 -10.23 -18.39
CA ASP A 390 6.79 -8.98 -19.15
C ASP A 390 6.47 -7.82 -18.21
N PRO A 391 7.33 -6.80 -18.12
CA PRO A 391 7.05 -5.59 -17.36
C PRO A 391 5.70 -4.95 -17.71
N LEU A 392 5.26 -5.02 -18.97
CA LEU A 392 3.97 -4.48 -19.38
C LEU A 392 2.79 -5.25 -18.76
N GLU A 393 2.87 -6.58 -18.67
CA GLU A 393 1.85 -7.40 -18.00
C GLU A 393 1.79 -7.09 -16.51
N ALA A 394 2.96 -6.92 -15.86
CA ALA A 394 3.02 -6.49 -14.47
C ALA A 394 2.36 -5.12 -14.26
N TYR A 395 2.58 -4.18 -15.18
CA TYR A 395 1.96 -2.84 -15.14
C TYR A 395 0.44 -2.90 -15.37
N LEU A 396 -0.04 -3.79 -16.22
CA LEU A 396 -1.47 -4.01 -16.45
C LEU A 396 -2.17 -4.65 -15.24
N SER A 397 -1.45 -5.35 -14.36
CA SER A 397 -2.04 -5.91 -13.13
C SER A 397 -2.56 -4.84 -12.16
N ASP A 398 -2.03 -3.62 -12.22
CA ASP A 398 -2.38 -2.51 -11.35
C ASP A 398 -3.42 -1.54 -11.96
N ILE A 399 -4.02 -1.94 -13.09
CA ILE A 399 -4.92 -1.10 -13.91
C ILE A 399 -6.08 -0.48 -13.12
N TYR A 400 -6.59 -1.17 -12.09
CA TYR A 400 -7.74 -0.73 -11.29
C TYR A 400 -7.37 0.10 -10.07
N THR A 401 -6.09 0.16 -9.69
CA THR A 401 -5.65 0.90 -8.50
C THR A 401 -4.93 2.20 -8.83
N ILE A 402 -4.18 2.24 -9.92
CA ILE A 402 -3.33 3.38 -10.34
C ILE A 402 -4.12 4.68 -10.52
N SER A 403 -5.25 4.63 -11.19
CA SER A 403 -6.07 5.82 -11.49
C SER A 403 -6.61 6.50 -10.23
N VAL A 404 -6.84 5.75 -9.17
CA VAL A 404 -7.24 6.27 -7.85
C VAL A 404 -6.13 7.11 -7.21
N ASN A 405 -4.86 6.68 -7.34
CA ASN A 405 -3.71 7.48 -6.89
C ASN A 405 -3.53 8.74 -7.73
N LEU A 406 -3.67 8.65 -9.07
CA LEU A 406 -3.64 9.82 -9.96
C LEU A 406 -4.70 10.86 -9.56
N ALA A 407 -5.88 10.40 -9.17
CA ALA A 407 -6.97 11.26 -8.72
C ALA A 407 -6.81 11.76 -7.27
N GLY A 408 -5.91 11.19 -6.48
CA GLY A 408 -5.67 11.55 -5.08
C GLY A 408 -6.78 11.10 -4.12
N LEU A 409 -7.67 10.19 -4.52
CA LEU A 409 -8.87 9.79 -3.78
C LEU A 409 -8.57 8.74 -2.70
N PRO A 410 -9.35 8.69 -1.61
CA PRO A 410 -9.28 7.60 -0.65
C PRO A 410 -9.92 6.33 -1.22
N ALA A 411 -9.34 5.18 -0.91
CA ALA A 411 -9.87 3.88 -1.32
C ALA A 411 -9.52 2.77 -0.33
N ILE A 412 -10.36 1.75 -0.28
CA ILE A 412 -10.19 0.59 0.59
C ILE A 412 -10.44 -0.70 -0.19
N SER A 413 -9.63 -1.71 0.10
CA SER A 413 -9.80 -3.09 -0.37
C SER A 413 -10.44 -3.92 0.72
N VAL A 414 -11.54 -4.60 0.41
CA VAL A 414 -12.31 -5.44 1.35
C VAL A 414 -12.48 -6.85 0.76
N PRO A 415 -12.08 -7.92 1.46
CA PRO A 415 -12.32 -9.30 1.05
C PRO A 415 -13.81 -9.59 0.88
N VAL A 416 -14.21 -10.20 -0.24
CA VAL A 416 -15.62 -10.51 -0.53
C VAL A 416 -15.90 -11.99 -0.81
N ALA A 417 -14.90 -12.75 -1.26
CA ALA A 417 -15.03 -14.17 -1.53
C ALA A 417 -13.66 -14.86 -1.61
N LYS A 418 -13.70 -16.19 -1.78
CA LYS A 418 -12.54 -16.97 -2.24
C LYS A 418 -12.88 -17.60 -3.59
N ASP A 419 -11.86 -17.77 -4.45
CA ASP A 419 -11.98 -18.52 -5.69
C ASP A 419 -11.91 -20.04 -5.44
N ALA A 420 -11.93 -20.83 -6.52
CA ALA A 420 -11.87 -22.31 -6.44
C ALA A 420 -10.54 -22.83 -5.84
N ASP A 421 -9.46 -22.08 -5.98
CA ASP A 421 -8.13 -22.38 -5.40
C ASP A 421 -8.00 -21.93 -3.93
N GLY A 422 -9.04 -21.33 -3.33
CA GLY A 422 -9.04 -20.78 -1.97
C GLY A 422 -8.34 -19.41 -1.88
N LEU A 423 -7.98 -18.79 -3.01
CA LEU A 423 -7.38 -17.47 -3.07
C LEU A 423 -8.45 -16.40 -2.89
N ASN A 424 -8.05 -15.27 -2.33
CA ASN A 424 -8.99 -14.23 -1.99
C ASN A 424 -9.37 -13.34 -3.18
N VAL A 425 -10.63 -12.97 -3.27
CA VAL A 425 -11.18 -11.92 -4.13
C VAL A 425 -11.61 -10.76 -3.26
N SER A 426 -11.18 -9.54 -3.60
CA SER A 426 -11.57 -8.32 -2.90
C SER A 426 -12.26 -7.32 -3.82
N ALA A 427 -13.22 -6.60 -3.25
CA ALA A 427 -13.78 -5.39 -3.85
C ALA A 427 -12.97 -4.16 -3.44
N GLN A 428 -12.86 -3.19 -4.33
CA GLN A 428 -12.37 -1.86 -4.05
C GLN A 428 -13.53 -0.88 -3.92
N LEU A 429 -13.60 -0.16 -2.81
CA LEU A 429 -14.47 0.99 -2.64
C LEU A 429 -13.64 2.28 -2.70
N ILE A 430 -14.21 3.33 -3.31
CA ILE A 430 -13.56 4.63 -3.49
C ILE A 430 -14.58 5.71 -3.11
N ALA A 431 -14.17 6.70 -2.32
CA ALA A 431 -15.01 7.84 -1.95
C ALA A 431 -14.47 9.17 -2.49
N LYS A 432 -15.20 10.25 -2.26
CA LYS A 432 -14.73 11.62 -2.48
C LYS A 432 -13.48 11.90 -1.64
N ALA A 433 -12.63 12.80 -2.13
CA ALA A 433 -11.51 13.27 -1.33
C ALA A 433 -11.98 13.82 0.01
N TRP A 434 -11.29 13.46 1.09
CA TRP A 434 -11.56 13.86 2.48
C TRP A 434 -12.82 13.23 3.10
N ASP A 435 -13.47 12.28 2.42
CA ASP A 435 -14.66 11.58 2.93
C ASP A 435 -14.35 10.10 3.26
N GLU A 436 -13.30 9.90 4.05
CA GLU A 436 -12.94 8.57 4.55
C GLU A 436 -14.03 7.98 5.45
N LYS A 437 -14.87 8.83 6.07
CA LYS A 437 -16.00 8.35 6.87
C LYS A 437 -16.99 7.56 6.02
N THR A 438 -17.49 8.14 4.93
CA THR A 438 -18.41 7.44 4.01
C THR A 438 -17.76 6.20 3.39
N LEU A 439 -16.45 6.27 3.06
CA LEU A 439 -15.70 5.12 2.58
C LEU A 439 -15.72 3.96 3.57
N LEU A 440 -15.41 4.24 4.85
CA LEU A 440 -15.33 3.24 5.90
C LEU A 440 -16.71 2.72 6.32
N GLU A 441 -17.77 3.57 6.33
CA GLU A 441 -19.16 3.16 6.56
C GLU A 441 -19.60 2.13 5.49
N GLY A 442 -19.34 2.40 4.21
CA GLY A 442 -19.65 1.46 3.14
C GLY A 442 -18.82 0.18 3.16
N ALA A 443 -17.55 0.29 3.51
CA ALA A 443 -16.66 -0.86 3.67
C ALA A 443 -17.09 -1.75 4.85
N LEU A 444 -17.45 -1.15 5.99
CA LEU A 444 -17.94 -1.86 7.17
C LEU A 444 -19.29 -2.54 6.90
N SER A 445 -20.19 -1.87 6.16
CA SER A 445 -21.45 -2.46 5.72
C SER A 445 -21.19 -3.70 4.85
N LEU A 446 -20.31 -3.58 3.83
CA LEU A 446 -19.95 -4.69 2.95
C LEU A 446 -19.32 -5.85 3.74
N GLU A 447 -18.35 -5.56 4.62
CA GLU A 447 -17.68 -6.58 5.44
C GLU A 447 -18.66 -7.36 6.31
N ASN A 448 -19.58 -6.66 7.02
CA ASN A 448 -20.58 -7.28 7.86
C ASN A 448 -21.56 -8.16 7.08
N LEU A 449 -21.99 -7.69 5.91
CA LEU A 449 -22.89 -8.45 5.02
C LEU A 449 -22.25 -9.70 4.40
N ILE A 450 -20.94 -9.71 4.22
CA ILE A 450 -20.21 -10.88 3.70
C ILE A 450 -19.94 -11.90 4.80
N LYS A 451 -19.73 -11.45 6.05
CA LYS A 451 -19.43 -12.32 7.22
C LYS A 451 -20.68 -12.92 7.86
N GLY A 452 -21.83 -12.26 7.79
CA GLY A 452 -23.12 -12.69 8.35
C GLY A 452 -23.90 -13.52 7.41
#